data_eecf0138a7552bb5faf97e0ed277e053
#
_entry.id   eecf0138a7552bb5faf97e0ed277e053
#
_cell.length_a   1.000
_cell.length_b   1.000
_cell.length_c   1.000
_cell.angle_alpha   90.00
_cell.angle_beta   90.00
_cell.angle_gamma   90.00
#
_symmetry.space_group_name_H-M   'P 1'
#
loop_
_entity.id
_entity.type
_entity.pdbx_description
1 polymer ?
#
loop_
_entity_poly.entity_id
_entity_poly.type
_entity_poly.pdbx_seq_one_letter_code
_entity_poly.pdbx_strand_id
1 'polypeptide(L)'
;MASLAKDPDKRPHSLSEISASCHLPLTFLEQIAFDLRKSQLLSAQRGRNGGYLLTRRPEMISLVEILEVLEGPLKTVPCQDSQCSLSDCATRGFWEVLQRHLHKTLQRITLADLVSKNPRKLLPLVP
;
A
#
# COMPACT_ATOMS: atom_id res chain seq x y z
N MET A 1 7.31 3.18 2.07
CA MET A 1 7.09 1.82 2.63
C MET A 1 8.20 0.83 2.20
N ALA A 2 8.38 0.59 0.90
CA ALA A 2 9.40 -0.36 0.42
C ALA A 2 10.83 -0.05 0.88
N SER A 3 11.23 1.22 0.94
CA SER A 3 12.55 1.63 1.45
C SER A 3 12.75 1.23 2.91
N LEU A 4 11.70 1.40 3.74
CA LEU A 4 11.72 1.02 5.15
C LEU A 4 11.74 -0.50 5.34
N ALA A 5 11.05 -1.24 4.47
CA ALA A 5 10.99 -2.69 4.53
C ALA A 5 12.30 -3.39 4.11
N LYS A 6 13.15 -2.70 3.35
CA LYS A 6 14.46 -3.21 2.91
C LYS A 6 15.56 -3.07 3.95
N ASP A 7 15.35 -2.24 4.98
CA ASP A 7 16.37 -2.01 6.00
C ASP A 7 16.37 -3.16 7.03
N PRO A 8 17.44 -3.97 7.09
CA PRO A 8 17.56 -5.06 8.05
C PRO A 8 17.66 -4.57 9.49
N ASP A 9 18.20 -3.37 9.70
CA ASP A 9 18.46 -2.80 11.03
C ASP A 9 17.22 -2.11 11.61
N LYS A 10 16.14 -1.99 10.80
CA LYS A 10 14.88 -1.33 11.20
C LYS A 10 15.09 0.05 11.80
N ARG A 11 16.07 0.78 11.30
CA ARG A 11 16.35 2.16 11.75
C ARG A 11 15.29 3.14 11.21
N PRO A 12 15.08 4.28 11.88
CA PRO A 12 14.27 5.35 11.35
C PRO A 12 14.87 5.93 10.07
N HIS A 13 14.06 6.17 9.06
CA HIS A 13 14.45 6.84 7.83
C HIS A 13 13.81 8.22 7.74
N SER A 14 14.60 9.24 7.45
CA SER A 14 14.06 10.57 7.18
C SER A 14 13.42 10.62 5.79
N LEU A 15 12.39 11.46 5.60
CA LEU A 15 11.78 11.65 4.29
C LEU A 15 12.76 12.28 3.30
N SER A 16 13.73 13.06 3.77
CA SER A 16 14.78 13.64 2.93
C SER A 16 15.69 12.56 2.34
N GLU A 17 16.08 11.55 3.13
CA GLU A 17 16.84 10.40 2.64
C GLU A 17 16.05 9.60 1.61
N ILE A 18 14.76 9.36 1.87
CA ILE A 18 13.88 8.64 0.94
C ILE A 18 13.68 9.46 -0.34
N SER A 19 13.45 10.77 -0.23
CA SER A 19 13.33 11.70 -1.36
C SER A 19 14.54 11.63 -2.27
N ALA A 20 15.73 11.72 -1.69
CA ALA A 20 16.98 11.65 -2.44
C ALA A 20 17.19 10.29 -3.14
N SER A 21 16.86 9.19 -2.46
CA SER A 21 17.04 7.83 -2.99
C SER A 21 16.01 7.44 -4.07
N CYS A 22 14.78 7.95 -3.97
CA CYS A 22 13.69 7.62 -4.88
C CYS A 22 13.43 8.69 -5.95
N HIS A 23 14.14 9.83 -5.90
CA HIS A 23 13.93 11.00 -6.78
C HIS A 23 12.49 11.51 -6.77
N LEU A 24 11.84 11.49 -5.59
CA LEU A 24 10.47 11.97 -5.39
C LEU A 24 10.46 13.31 -4.64
N PRO A 25 9.53 14.22 -4.95
CA PRO A 25 9.38 15.48 -4.21
C PRO A 25 9.12 15.23 -2.72
N LEU A 26 9.78 16.00 -1.85
CA LEU A 26 9.64 15.86 -0.40
C LEU A 26 8.20 16.10 0.06
N THR A 27 7.55 17.13 -0.49
CA THR A 27 6.14 17.47 -0.18
C THR A 27 5.17 16.34 -0.49
N PHE A 28 5.41 15.62 -1.58
CA PHE A 28 4.63 14.43 -1.92
C PHE A 28 4.82 13.30 -0.91
N LEU A 29 6.07 13.07 -0.48
CA LEU A 29 6.38 12.06 0.53
C LEU A 29 5.82 12.43 1.91
N GLU A 30 5.78 13.71 2.26
CA GLU A 30 5.17 14.20 3.50
C GLU A 30 3.68 13.87 3.56
N GLN A 31 2.95 14.09 2.45
CA GLN A 31 1.53 13.75 2.37
C GLN A 31 1.31 12.24 2.53
N ILE A 32 2.05 11.42 1.78
CA ILE A 32 1.98 9.96 1.89
C ILE A 32 2.30 9.50 3.32
N ALA A 33 3.36 10.04 3.92
CA ALA A 33 3.76 9.67 5.28
C ALA A 33 2.71 10.07 6.32
N PHE A 34 2.03 11.20 6.11
CA PHE A 34 0.92 11.65 6.96
C PHE A 34 -0.23 10.64 6.93
N ASP A 35 -0.68 10.23 5.73
CA ASP A 35 -1.80 9.30 5.56
C ASP A 35 -1.46 7.91 6.14
N LEU A 36 -0.26 7.40 5.84
CA LEU A 36 0.23 6.12 6.37
C LEU A 36 0.40 6.15 7.91
N ARG A 37 0.77 7.28 8.49
CA ARG A 37 0.86 7.43 9.94
C ARG A 37 -0.52 7.50 10.59
N LYS A 38 -1.46 8.21 9.97
CA LYS A 38 -2.86 8.30 10.43
C LYS A 38 -3.51 6.92 10.49
N SER A 39 -3.20 6.05 9.53
CA SER A 39 -3.67 4.65 9.48
C SER A 39 -2.84 3.67 10.30
N GLN A 40 -1.86 4.16 11.08
CA GLN A 40 -0.99 3.34 11.91
C GLN A 40 -0.11 2.33 11.13
N LEU A 41 0.17 2.57 9.87
CA LEU A 41 1.15 1.80 9.09
C LEU A 41 2.57 2.30 9.31
N LEU A 42 2.72 3.60 9.63
CA LEU A 42 3.99 4.22 10.01
C LEU A 42 3.91 4.84 11.40
N SER A 43 5.04 4.85 12.08
CA SER A 43 5.30 5.66 13.27
C SER A 43 6.42 6.65 13.01
N ALA A 44 6.40 7.78 13.71
CA ALA A 44 7.45 8.80 13.64
C ALA A 44 8.25 8.82 14.93
N GLN A 45 9.56 8.75 14.83
CA GLN A 45 10.50 8.91 15.94
C GLN A 45 11.13 10.31 15.86
N ARG A 46 11.07 11.05 16.95
CA ARG A 46 11.69 12.38 17.06
C ARG A 46 13.18 12.28 17.44
N GLY A 47 13.94 13.33 17.11
CA GLY A 47 15.33 13.48 17.50
C GLY A 47 16.29 13.54 16.31
N ARG A 48 17.60 13.70 16.61
CA ARG A 48 18.66 13.86 15.60
C ARG A 48 18.74 12.66 14.65
N ASN A 49 18.48 11.46 15.17
CA ASN A 49 18.43 10.21 14.39
C ASN A 49 16.99 9.73 14.22
N GLY A 50 16.03 10.67 14.19
CA GLY A 50 14.63 10.38 14.01
C GLY A 50 14.25 10.12 12.57
N GLY A 51 12.99 9.80 12.35
CA GLY A 51 12.45 9.48 11.04
C GLY A 51 11.20 8.64 11.14
N TYR A 52 10.89 7.93 10.08
CA TYR A 52 9.73 7.04 10.01
C TYR A 52 10.14 5.58 10.09
N LEU A 53 9.29 4.80 10.73
CA LEU A 53 9.41 3.35 10.92
C LEU A 53 8.11 2.67 10.55
N LEU A 54 8.19 1.41 10.12
CA LEU A 54 7.01 0.55 10.05
C LEU A 54 6.53 0.21 11.46
N THR A 55 5.21 0.25 11.68
CA THR A 55 4.60 -0.13 12.98
C THR A 55 4.52 -1.64 13.17
N ARG A 56 4.51 -2.38 12.06
CA ARG A 56 4.42 -3.84 12.02
C ARG A 56 5.49 -4.41 11.08
N ARG A 57 5.76 -5.70 11.23
CA ARG A 57 6.67 -6.42 10.32
C ARG A 57 6.13 -6.38 8.90
N PRO A 58 6.99 -6.25 7.86
CA PRO A 58 6.56 -6.19 6.46
C PRO A 58 5.68 -7.35 6.02
N GLU A 59 5.86 -8.54 6.62
CA GLU A 59 5.05 -9.74 6.35
C GLU A 59 3.60 -9.60 6.85
N MET A 60 3.35 -8.67 7.77
CA MET A 60 2.04 -8.42 8.39
C MET A 60 1.30 -7.23 7.78
N ILE A 61 1.85 -6.64 6.73
CA ILE A 61 1.27 -5.50 6.02
C ILE A 61 0.91 -5.95 4.62
N SER A 62 -0.38 -6.02 4.30
CA SER A 62 -0.85 -6.40 2.97
C SER A 62 -0.80 -5.24 1.98
N LEU A 63 -0.67 -5.57 0.69
CA LEU A 63 -0.68 -4.55 -0.36
C LEU A 63 -2.03 -3.84 -0.46
N VAL A 64 -3.14 -4.54 -0.23
CA VAL A 64 -4.47 -3.94 -0.23
C VAL A 64 -4.58 -2.85 0.84
N GLU A 65 -4.08 -3.11 2.04
CA GLU A 65 -4.11 -2.15 3.16
C GLU A 65 -3.35 -0.86 2.83
N ILE A 66 -2.19 -0.97 2.19
CA ILE A 66 -1.41 0.19 1.76
C ILE A 66 -2.17 0.99 0.70
N LEU A 67 -2.72 0.31 -0.31
CA LEU A 67 -3.43 0.95 -1.41
C LEU A 67 -4.72 1.64 -0.94
N GLU A 68 -5.49 1.01 -0.06
CA GLU A 68 -6.73 1.59 0.47
C GLU A 68 -6.49 2.84 1.32
N VAL A 69 -5.35 2.91 2.00
CA VAL A 69 -4.94 4.11 2.75
C VAL A 69 -4.61 5.27 1.82
N LEU A 70 -3.94 5.00 0.70
CA LEU A 70 -3.41 6.03 -0.20
C LEU A 70 -4.43 6.46 -1.26
N GLU A 71 -5.21 5.52 -1.79
CA GLU A 71 -6.12 5.73 -2.93
C GLU A 71 -7.60 5.67 -2.52
N GLY A 72 -7.87 5.26 -1.28
CA GLY A 72 -9.23 4.94 -0.83
C GLY A 72 -9.66 3.53 -1.25
N PRO A 73 -10.93 3.17 -1.04
CA PRO A 73 -11.44 1.84 -1.37
C PRO A 73 -11.12 1.47 -2.81
N LEU A 74 -10.49 0.32 -3.01
CA LEU A 74 -10.14 -0.17 -4.34
C LEU A 74 -11.42 -0.45 -5.13
N LYS A 75 -11.61 0.25 -6.24
CA LYS A 75 -12.74 0.10 -7.16
C LYS A 75 -12.23 -0.15 -8.56
N THR A 76 -12.79 -1.15 -9.24
CA THR A 76 -12.43 -1.46 -10.63
C THR A 76 -13.14 -0.54 -11.61
N VAL A 77 -14.31 -0.03 -11.23
CA VAL A 77 -15.10 0.92 -12.03
C VAL A 77 -15.77 1.95 -11.10
N PRO A 78 -15.95 3.20 -11.55
CA PRO A 78 -16.55 4.27 -10.75
C PRO A 78 -17.99 3.98 -10.30
N CYS A 79 -18.72 3.19 -11.09
CA CYS A 79 -20.14 2.90 -10.85
C CYS A 79 -20.40 1.77 -9.84
N GLN A 80 -19.38 1.28 -9.13
CA GLN A 80 -19.56 0.26 -8.08
C GLN A 80 -20.15 0.83 -6.77
N ASP A 81 -20.34 2.13 -6.70
CA ASP A 81 -21.02 2.76 -5.58
C ASP A 81 -22.54 2.59 -5.68
N SER A 82 -23.21 2.79 -4.53
CA SER A 82 -24.67 2.82 -4.39
C SER A 82 -25.38 3.86 -5.28
N GLN A 83 -24.61 4.69 -5.97
CA GLN A 83 -25.10 5.74 -6.88
C GLN A 83 -25.20 5.29 -8.35
N CYS A 84 -25.02 4.00 -8.65
CA CYS A 84 -25.23 3.51 -10.00
C CYS A 84 -26.70 3.68 -10.39
N SER A 85 -26.97 4.57 -11.35
CA SER A 85 -28.31 4.88 -11.83
C SER A 85 -28.95 3.76 -12.67
N LEU A 86 -28.16 2.77 -13.07
CA LEU A 86 -28.63 1.62 -13.84
C LEU A 86 -29.05 0.48 -12.90
N SER A 87 -30.36 0.32 -12.73
CA SER A 87 -30.93 -0.79 -11.93
C SER A 87 -30.66 -2.16 -12.54
N ASP A 88 -30.60 -2.24 -13.89
CA ASP A 88 -30.38 -3.48 -14.63
C ASP A 88 -29.10 -3.38 -15.49
N CYS A 89 -27.94 -3.44 -14.81
CA CYS A 89 -26.66 -3.41 -15.50
C CYS A 89 -26.17 -4.82 -15.81
N ALA A 90 -26.17 -5.18 -17.08
CA ALA A 90 -25.76 -6.51 -17.57
C ALA A 90 -24.32 -6.89 -17.17
N THR A 91 -23.43 -5.92 -16.92
CA THR A 91 -22.02 -6.17 -16.57
C THR A 91 -21.75 -6.08 -15.07
N ARG A 92 -22.71 -5.76 -14.22
CA ARG A 92 -22.53 -5.59 -12.77
C ARG A 92 -21.88 -6.82 -12.13
N GLY A 93 -22.42 -8.00 -12.39
CA GLY A 93 -21.91 -9.25 -11.82
C GLY A 93 -20.45 -9.52 -12.20
N PHE A 94 -20.05 -9.20 -13.43
CA PHE A 94 -18.67 -9.32 -13.87
C PHE A 94 -17.73 -8.42 -13.07
N TRP A 95 -18.09 -7.14 -12.90
CA TRP A 95 -17.27 -6.18 -12.15
C TRP A 95 -17.16 -6.53 -10.67
N GLU A 96 -18.23 -7.04 -10.06
CA GLU A 96 -18.21 -7.52 -8.66
C GLU A 96 -17.26 -8.72 -8.48
N VAL A 97 -17.28 -9.66 -9.41
CA VAL A 97 -16.37 -10.82 -9.39
C VAL A 97 -14.93 -10.36 -9.55
N LEU A 98 -14.65 -9.48 -10.53
CA LEU A 98 -13.31 -8.95 -10.77
C LEU A 98 -12.78 -8.19 -9.56
N GLN A 99 -13.59 -7.31 -8.97
CA GLN A 99 -13.26 -6.55 -7.76
C GLN A 99 -12.87 -7.49 -6.61
N ARG A 100 -13.69 -8.50 -6.35
CA ARG A 100 -13.45 -9.47 -5.30
C ARG A 100 -12.16 -10.25 -5.53
N HIS A 101 -11.89 -10.60 -6.77
CA HIS A 101 -10.68 -11.33 -7.16
C HIS A 101 -9.43 -10.48 -6.96
N LEU A 102 -9.46 -9.24 -7.43
CA LEU A 102 -8.39 -8.26 -7.25
C LEU A 102 -8.11 -8.03 -5.76
N HIS A 103 -9.13 -7.75 -4.98
CA HIS A 103 -8.99 -7.52 -3.54
C HIS A 103 -8.38 -8.73 -2.81
N LYS A 104 -8.86 -9.94 -3.09
CA LYS A 104 -8.31 -11.17 -2.50
C LYS A 104 -6.84 -11.39 -2.88
N THR A 105 -6.47 -11.10 -4.12
CA THR A 105 -5.09 -11.22 -4.59
C THR A 105 -4.19 -10.24 -3.88
N LEU A 106 -4.57 -8.97 -3.83
CA LEU A 106 -3.81 -7.91 -3.15
C LEU A 106 -3.71 -8.11 -1.63
N GLN A 107 -4.71 -8.74 -1.03
CA GLN A 107 -4.70 -9.08 0.39
C GLN A 107 -3.66 -10.16 0.75
N ARG A 108 -3.34 -11.04 -0.19
CA ARG A 108 -2.33 -12.11 -0.01
C ARG A 108 -0.90 -11.61 -0.23
N ILE A 109 -0.72 -10.55 -1.01
CA ILE A 109 0.58 -9.97 -1.28
C ILE A 109 0.94 -9.04 -0.11
N THR A 110 2.10 -9.27 0.48
CA THR A 110 2.62 -8.49 1.60
C THR A 110 3.67 -7.47 1.15
N LEU A 111 3.97 -6.51 2.01
CA LEU A 111 5.06 -5.57 1.79
C LEU A 111 6.42 -6.30 1.69
N ALA A 112 6.61 -7.40 2.42
CA ALA A 112 7.80 -8.24 2.33
C ALA A 112 7.93 -8.89 0.93
N ASP A 113 6.83 -9.33 0.34
CA ASP A 113 6.83 -9.91 -1.01
C ASP A 113 7.24 -8.89 -2.06
N LEU A 114 6.77 -7.63 -1.93
CA LEU A 114 7.12 -6.55 -2.86
C LEU A 114 8.60 -6.19 -2.84
N VAL A 115 9.27 -6.29 -1.70
CA VAL A 115 10.69 -5.97 -1.57
C VAL A 115 11.60 -7.18 -1.78
N SER A 116 11.02 -8.35 -1.93
CA SER A 116 11.72 -9.59 -2.23
C SER A 116 12.47 -9.49 -3.57
N LYS A 117 13.71 -9.97 -3.59
CA LYS A 117 14.51 -10.03 -4.84
C LYS A 117 13.98 -11.09 -5.83
N ASN A 118 13.00 -11.87 -5.43
CA ASN A 118 12.44 -12.93 -6.27
C ASN A 118 10.96 -12.64 -6.61
N PRO A 119 10.68 -11.98 -7.73
CA PRO A 119 9.31 -11.67 -8.15
C PRO A 119 8.48 -12.93 -8.44
N ARG A 120 9.12 -14.10 -8.68
CA ARG A 120 8.41 -15.37 -8.85
C ARG A 120 7.67 -15.84 -7.61
N LYS A 121 8.02 -15.31 -6.43
CA LYS A 121 7.24 -15.55 -5.21
C LYS A 121 5.82 -14.99 -5.27
N LEU A 122 5.58 -14.00 -6.14
CA LEU A 122 4.25 -13.42 -6.34
C LEU A 122 3.36 -14.29 -7.24
N LEU A 123 3.95 -15.13 -8.10
CA LEU A 123 3.21 -15.94 -9.08
C LEU A 123 2.21 -16.93 -8.45
N PRO A 124 2.51 -17.63 -7.33
CA PRO A 124 1.55 -18.51 -6.67
C PRO A 124 0.40 -17.77 -5.99
N LEU A 125 0.54 -16.46 -5.77
CA LEU A 125 -0.47 -15.62 -5.11
C LEU A 125 -1.49 -15.06 -6.10
N VAL A 126 -1.12 -15.08 -7.38
CA VAL A 126 -1.99 -14.68 -8.50
C VAL A 126 -2.49 -15.97 -9.14
N PRO A 127 -3.79 -16.25 -9.06
CA PRO A 127 -4.39 -17.45 -9.65
C PRO A 127 -4.32 -17.44 -11.16
#